data_0364c504ac844da517d88a81f326093b
#
_entry.id   0364c504ac844da517d88a81f326093b
#
_cell.length_a   1.000
_cell.length_b   1.000
_cell.length_c   1.000
_cell.angle_alpha   90.00
_cell.angle_beta   90.00
_cell.angle_gamma   90.00
#
_symmetry.space_group_name_H-M   'P 1'
#
loop_
_entity.id
_entity.type
_entity.pdbx_description
1 polymer ?
#
loop_
_entity_poly.entity_id
_entity_poly.type
_entity_poly.pdbx_seq_one_letter_code
_entity_poly.pdbx_strand_id
1 'polypeptide(L)'
;LHDALPIFLRVKFLVGLFDTPYQTDLAGADKEVEKAENESLALQASRESLVLLKNENNVLPLDINNVKKIAVCGPNADEEGYALTHYGPLAVEVTTVLEGIRQKAEGKAEVLYTKGCDLVDANWPESELIDYPMTDSEQAEIDKAVENARQADVAVVVLGGGQRTCGENKSRSSLDLPGRQLKLLQAVQATGKPVVLVLINGRPLSINWADKFVPVILEAWYPGSKGGTAVADVLFGDYNPGGKLTVTFPKSVGQIPFNFPCKPSSQIDGGKNPGLDGNMSRVNGALYSFGYGLSYTTFEYSDIEISPKVITPNQKATVRCKVTNTGKRAGDEVVQLYVRDILSSVTTYEKNLAGFERIHLQPGETKEVVFTLDRKQLELLDKHMEWVVEPGDFSIMIGASSEDIRLSGKLTVEDPNAPMQAQAKTDAPVTASTNPESVMNVLDKKMNTVWEGNKGDYITFALENGSKVDGVSIAFSRGNGLPAEFEIQLSSGGGQFLTVYSGTVSEYGKLISYTFKGTTASDLRIVLNDDRVGVAEVKIND
;
A
#
# COMPACT_ATOMS: atom_id res chain seq x y z
N LEU A 1 -37.65 -4.26 13.93
CA LEU A 1 -38.28 -3.00 14.35
C LEU A 1 -38.48 -2.93 15.86
N HIS A 2 -38.80 -4.07 16.54
CA HIS A 2 -39.10 -4.09 17.99
C HIS A 2 -37.91 -3.71 18.87
N ASP A 3 -36.67 -4.06 18.45
CA ASP A 3 -35.45 -3.82 19.23
C ASP A 3 -34.78 -2.46 18.90
N ALA A 4 -35.06 -1.90 17.73
CA ALA A 4 -34.50 -0.62 17.32
C ALA A 4 -35.11 0.58 18.06
N LEU A 5 -36.39 0.52 18.38
CA LEU A 5 -37.12 1.64 19.03
C LEU A 5 -36.60 1.92 20.46
N PRO A 6 -36.37 0.92 21.34
CA PRO A 6 -35.77 1.17 22.66
C PRO A 6 -34.37 1.77 22.58
N ILE A 7 -33.55 1.32 21.63
CA ILE A 7 -32.20 1.86 21.43
C ILE A 7 -32.27 3.33 20.99
N PHE A 8 -33.15 3.64 20.04
CA PHE A 8 -33.34 5.00 19.55
C PHE A 8 -33.88 5.95 20.64
N LEU A 9 -34.86 5.49 21.41
CA LEU A 9 -35.44 6.27 22.54
C LEU A 9 -34.41 6.47 23.64
N ARG A 10 -33.58 5.46 23.94
CA ARG A 10 -32.51 5.56 24.93
C ARG A 10 -31.55 6.71 24.62
N VAL A 11 -31.11 6.86 23.37
CA VAL A 11 -30.25 7.98 22.97
C VAL A 11 -30.93 9.32 23.22
N LYS A 12 -32.22 9.46 22.85
CA LYS A 12 -33.00 10.68 23.07
C LYS A 12 -33.11 11.02 24.57
N PHE A 13 -33.30 10.04 25.44
CA PHE A 13 -33.28 10.24 26.89
C PHE A 13 -31.90 10.64 27.40
N LEU A 14 -30.83 9.98 26.93
CA LEU A 14 -29.47 10.29 27.36
C LEU A 14 -29.00 11.70 27.00
N VAL A 15 -29.46 12.23 25.87
CA VAL A 15 -29.16 13.61 25.45
C VAL A 15 -30.16 14.64 26.02
N GLY A 16 -31.05 14.25 26.94
CA GLY A 16 -32.00 15.15 27.59
C GLY A 16 -33.09 15.75 26.68
N LEU A 17 -33.34 15.12 25.50
CA LEU A 17 -34.24 15.67 24.50
C LEU A 17 -35.71 15.80 25.00
N PHE A 18 -36.11 14.98 25.98
CA PHE A 18 -37.43 15.04 26.60
C PHE A 18 -37.52 16.04 27.75
N ASP A 19 -36.37 16.37 28.37
CA ASP A 19 -36.29 17.34 29.46
C ASP A 19 -36.21 18.76 28.92
N THR A 20 -35.48 18.93 27.79
CA THR A 20 -35.31 20.23 27.11
C THR A 20 -35.49 20.11 25.60
N PRO A 21 -36.74 19.88 25.12
CA PRO A 21 -37.00 19.46 23.75
C PRO A 21 -36.75 20.51 22.67
N TYR A 22 -36.64 21.77 23.02
CA TYR A 22 -36.53 22.89 22.09
C TYR A 22 -35.38 23.84 22.43
N GLN A 23 -34.22 23.29 22.68
CA GLN A 23 -33.01 24.12 22.81
C GLN A 23 -32.59 24.61 21.41
N THR A 24 -32.84 25.88 21.15
CA THR A 24 -32.41 26.57 19.93
C THR A 24 -31.64 27.83 20.29
N ASP A 25 -30.54 27.69 21.00
CA ASP A 25 -29.59 28.79 21.16
C ASP A 25 -28.62 28.80 19.95
N LEU A 26 -29.07 29.42 18.85
CA LEU A 26 -28.26 29.54 17.62
C LEU A 26 -27.00 30.34 17.88
N ALA A 27 -27.04 31.40 18.67
CA ALA A 27 -25.85 32.19 19.00
C ALA A 27 -24.88 31.43 19.88
N GLY A 28 -25.38 30.53 20.75
CA GLY A 28 -24.54 29.60 21.51
C GLY A 28 -23.91 28.53 20.65
N ALA A 29 -24.63 28.02 19.64
CA ALA A 29 -24.12 27.05 18.70
C ALA A 29 -22.96 27.61 17.85
N ASP A 30 -23.08 28.84 17.35
CA ASP A 30 -22.01 29.51 16.59
C ASP A 30 -20.76 29.70 17.47
N LYS A 31 -20.93 30.17 18.70
CA LYS A 31 -19.81 30.30 19.67
C LYS A 31 -19.15 28.98 20.02
N GLU A 32 -19.91 27.88 20.03
CA GLU A 32 -19.37 26.55 20.28
C GLU A 32 -18.52 26.05 19.12
N VAL A 33 -18.99 26.28 17.88
CA VAL A 33 -18.26 25.91 16.66
C VAL A 33 -16.95 26.71 16.54
N GLU A 34 -16.99 28.01 16.84
CA GLU A 34 -15.86 28.94 16.71
C GLU A 34 -14.89 28.94 17.91
N LYS A 35 -15.02 28.00 18.84
CA LYS A 35 -14.06 27.91 19.95
C LYS A 35 -12.64 27.70 19.45
N ALA A 36 -11.68 28.43 20.01
CA ALA A 36 -10.27 28.35 19.65
C ALA A 36 -9.69 26.92 19.78
N GLU A 37 -10.21 26.12 20.71
CA GLU A 37 -9.81 24.70 20.85
C GLU A 37 -10.29 23.85 19.65
N ASN A 38 -11.50 24.07 19.14
CA ASN A 38 -12.03 23.40 17.96
C ASN A 38 -11.25 23.80 16.70
N GLU A 39 -10.94 25.08 16.55
CA GLU A 39 -10.09 25.63 15.49
C GLU A 39 -8.68 25.02 15.51
N SER A 40 -8.09 24.90 16.70
CA SER A 40 -6.77 24.27 16.89
C SER A 40 -6.81 22.79 16.52
N LEU A 41 -7.85 22.07 16.92
CA LEU A 41 -8.04 20.65 16.61
C LEU A 41 -8.26 20.45 15.10
N ALA A 42 -9.06 21.31 14.46
CA ALA A 42 -9.26 21.28 13.01
C ALA A 42 -7.95 21.49 12.25
N LEU A 43 -7.12 22.45 12.67
CA LEU A 43 -5.79 22.68 12.07
C LEU A 43 -4.86 21.48 12.29
N GLN A 44 -4.85 20.91 13.49
CA GLN A 44 -4.06 19.71 13.77
C GLN A 44 -4.48 18.54 12.87
N ALA A 45 -5.78 18.27 12.77
CA ALA A 45 -6.30 17.21 11.90
C ALA A 45 -5.93 17.45 10.43
N SER A 46 -6.04 18.70 9.96
CA SER A 46 -5.62 19.08 8.61
C SER A 46 -4.13 18.79 8.39
N ARG A 47 -3.24 19.25 9.28
CA ARG A 47 -1.78 19.01 9.20
C ARG A 47 -1.44 17.53 9.17
N GLU A 48 -2.06 16.75 10.05
CA GLU A 48 -1.78 15.32 10.19
C GLU A 48 -2.31 14.47 9.03
N SER A 49 -3.29 14.97 8.28
CA SER A 49 -3.83 14.29 7.10
C SER A 49 -3.03 14.53 5.82
N LEU A 50 -2.16 15.55 5.77
CA LEU A 50 -1.36 15.86 4.58
C LEU A 50 -0.29 14.81 4.34
N VAL A 51 -0.21 14.31 3.10
CA VAL A 51 0.72 13.26 2.71
C VAL A 51 1.70 13.80 1.66
N LEU A 52 2.97 13.86 2.02
CA LEU A 52 4.03 14.21 1.07
C LEU A 52 4.35 12.99 0.21
N LEU A 53 3.95 13.00 -1.06
CA LEU A 53 4.15 11.89 -1.98
C LEU A 53 5.52 11.94 -2.66
N LYS A 54 6.05 13.14 -2.91
CA LYS A 54 7.33 13.32 -3.58
C LYS A 54 8.01 14.61 -3.13
N ASN A 55 9.33 14.61 -2.95
CA ASN A 55 10.12 15.79 -2.65
C ASN A 55 11.56 15.60 -3.15
N GLU A 56 11.74 15.68 -4.46
CA GLU A 56 13.06 15.56 -5.09
C GLU A 56 13.91 16.80 -4.82
N ASN A 57 15.20 16.60 -4.66
CA ASN A 57 16.19 17.66 -4.40
C ASN A 57 15.89 18.52 -3.17
N ASN A 58 15.03 18.07 -2.25
CA ASN A 58 14.63 18.81 -1.06
C ASN A 58 14.10 20.21 -1.40
N VAL A 59 13.27 20.32 -2.43
CA VAL A 59 12.62 21.59 -2.81
C VAL A 59 11.76 22.10 -1.66
N LEU A 60 11.04 21.22 -0.98
CA LEU A 60 10.37 21.55 0.28
C LEU A 60 11.25 21.20 1.49
N PRO A 61 11.14 21.95 2.58
CA PRO A 61 10.35 23.17 2.73
C PRO A 61 10.98 24.37 2.03
N LEU A 62 10.11 25.27 1.52
CA LEU A 62 10.53 26.53 0.93
C LEU A 62 11.10 27.46 2.02
N ASP A 63 12.25 28.08 1.75
CA ASP A 63 12.74 29.14 2.63
C ASP A 63 12.14 30.49 2.19
N ILE A 64 11.14 30.97 2.93
CA ILE A 64 10.43 32.22 2.64
C ILE A 64 11.35 33.44 2.63
N ASN A 65 12.53 33.40 3.23
CA ASN A 65 13.48 34.48 3.20
C ASN A 65 14.25 34.55 1.87
N ASN A 66 14.35 33.43 1.19
CA ASN A 66 15.04 33.34 -0.12
C ASN A 66 14.08 33.38 -1.30
N VAL A 67 12.81 33.06 -1.12
CA VAL A 67 11.77 33.16 -2.14
C VAL A 67 11.22 34.59 -2.17
N LYS A 68 11.25 35.26 -3.33
CA LYS A 68 10.76 36.63 -3.52
C LYS A 68 9.43 36.71 -4.24
N LYS A 69 9.17 35.75 -5.15
CA LYS A 69 7.91 35.66 -5.89
C LYS A 69 7.43 34.22 -5.94
N ILE A 70 6.16 34.04 -5.67
CA ILE A 70 5.47 32.73 -5.69
C ILE A 70 4.33 32.84 -6.70
N ALA A 71 4.33 32.01 -7.74
CA ALA A 71 3.17 31.87 -8.60
C ALA A 71 2.24 30.81 -8.02
N VAL A 72 0.97 31.12 -7.87
CA VAL A 72 -0.07 30.18 -7.43
C VAL A 72 -1.10 30.07 -8.55
N CYS A 73 -1.41 28.85 -8.95
CA CYS A 73 -2.47 28.61 -9.95
C CYS A 73 -3.17 27.28 -9.70
N GLY A 74 -4.24 27.04 -10.43
CA GLY A 74 -5.07 25.84 -10.35
C GLY A 74 -6.47 26.13 -9.84
N PRO A 75 -7.46 25.31 -10.24
CA PRO A 75 -8.87 25.53 -9.91
C PRO A 75 -9.16 25.41 -8.42
N ASN A 76 -8.33 24.68 -7.66
CA ASN A 76 -8.52 24.46 -6.24
C ASN A 76 -7.68 25.40 -5.35
N ALA A 77 -6.96 26.37 -5.96
CA ALA A 77 -6.09 27.27 -5.20
C ALA A 77 -6.86 28.25 -4.32
N ASP A 78 -7.97 28.79 -4.84
CA ASP A 78 -8.78 29.83 -4.22
C ASP A 78 -10.27 29.50 -4.29
N GLU A 79 -10.62 28.31 -3.81
CA GLU A 79 -12.00 27.79 -3.85
C GLU A 79 -12.35 27.12 -2.53
N GLU A 80 -13.20 27.74 -1.74
CA GLU A 80 -13.59 27.27 -0.42
C GLU A 80 -14.34 25.93 -0.48
N GLY A 81 -15.25 25.78 -1.46
CA GLY A 81 -16.08 24.60 -1.60
C GLY A 81 -15.30 23.31 -1.89
N TYR A 82 -14.08 23.41 -2.37
CA TYR A 82 -13.23 22.24 -2.63
C TYR A 82 -12.47 21.75 -1.38
N ALA A 83 -12.23 22.63 -0.43
CA ALA A 83 -11.59 22.29 0.85
C ALA A 83 -12.54 21.54 1.79
N LEU A 84 -13.85 21.81 1.68
CA LEU A 84 -14.92 21.10 2.37
C LEU A 84 -15.45 19.97 1.49
N THR A 85 -15.95 18.93 2.06
CA THR A 85 -16.60 17.88 1.27
C THR A 85 -17.96 18.37 0.73
N HIS A 86 -18.55 17.64 -0.20
CA HIS A 86 -19.93 17.90 -0.65
C HIS A 86 -20.96 17.91 0.51
N TYR A 87 -20.62 17.29 1.62
CA TYR A 87 -21.45 17.13 2.82
C TYR A 87 -20.94 17.94 4.01
N GLY A 88 -19.95 18.79 3.80
CA GLY A 88 -19.37 19.63 4.85
C GLY A 88 -20.29 20.74 5.31
N PRO A 89 -20.06 21.31 6.49
CA PRO A 89 -20.80 22.45 6.99
C PRO A 89 -20.61 23.68 6.09
N LEU A 90 -21.70 24.39 5.77
CA LEU A 90 -21.66 25.58 4.93
C LEU A 90 -21.32 26.88 5.71
N ALA A 91 -21.34 26.82 7.04
CA ALA A 91 -21.21 27.98 7.92
C ALA A 91 -19.90 28.02 8.69
N VAL A 92 -18.79 27.63 8.05
CA VAL A 92 -17.44 27.74 8.63
C VAL A 92 -16.56 28.58 7.71
N GLU A 93 -15.70 29.40 8.27
CA GLU A 93 -14.68 30.12 7.54
C GLU A 93 -13.60 29.14 7.03
N VAL A 94 -13.36 29.15 5.74
CA VAL A 94 -12.37 28.32 5.09
C VAL A 94 -11.16 29.18 4.70
N THR A 95 -9.99 28.77 5.13
CA THR A 95 -8.74 29.35 4.60
C THR A 95 -8.35 28.56 3.34
N THR A 96 -8.38 29.21 2.17
CA THR A 96 -7.93 28.59 0.92
C THR A 96 -6.42 28.42 0.88
N VAL A 97 -5.90 27.57 -0.05
CA VAL A 97 -4.45 27.39 -0.20
C VAL A 97 -3.78 28.71 -0.57
N LEU A 98 -4.42 29.50 -1.44
CA LEU A 98 -3.94 30.82 -1.83
C LEU A 98 -3.84 31.77 -0.63
N GLU A 99 -4.86 31.81 0.22
CA GLU A 99 -4.86 32.64 1.43
C GLU A 99 -3.80 32.21 2.42
N GLY A 100 -3.66 30.90 2.68
CA GLY A 100 -2.59 30.38 3.54
C GLY A 100 -1.20 30.75 3.04
N ILE A 101 -0.94 30.66 1.74
CA ILE A 101 0.32 31.09 1.14
C ILE A 101 0.50 32.62 1.26
N ARG A 102 -0.53 33.42 1.01
CA ARG A 102 -0.47 34.89 1.16
C ARG A 102 -0.14 35.31 2.60
N GLN A 103 -0.76 34.67 3.58
CA GLN A 103 -0.49 34.93 5.00
C GLN A 103 0.99 34.66 5.36
N LYS A 104 1.57 33.57 4.87
CA LYS A 104 3.00 33.26 5.08
C LYS A 104 3.94 34.19 4.33
N ALA A 105 3.53 34.62 3.15
CA ALA A 105 4.32 35.50 2.29
C ALA A 105 4.24 37.00 2.66
N GLU A 106 3.31 37.39 3.55
CA GLU A 106 3.06 38.77 3.92
C GLU A 106 4.35 39.50 4.34
N GLY A 107 4.65 40.63 3.67
CA GLY A 107 5.84 41.40 3.91
C GLY A 107 7.17 40.75 3.49
N LYS A 108 7.16 39.56 2.90
CA LYS A 108 8.37 38.81 2.52
C LYS A 108 8.46 38.47 1.03
N ALA A 109 7.36 38.05 0.42
CA ALA A 109 7.33 37.66 -0.98
C ALA A 109 6.04 38.10 -1.68
N GLU A 110 6.13 38.38 -2.98
CA GLU A 110 4.97 38.68 -3.83
C GLU A 110 4.30 37.38 -4.26
N VAL A 111 2.96 37.33 -4.16
CA VAL A 111 2.16 36.18 -4.61
C VAL A 111 1.39 36.56 -5.86
N LEU A 112 1.75 35.94 -6.99
CA LEU A 112 1.10 36.08 -8.28
C LEU A 112 0.06 34.97 -8.42
N TYR A 113 -1.21 35.32 -8.60
CA TYR A 113 -2.29 34.36 -8.74
C TYR A 113 -3.00 34.44 -10.07
N THR A 114 -3.33 33.29 -10.62
CA THR A 114 -4.34 33.09 -11.66
C THR A 114 -4.93 31.70 -11.56
N LYS A 115 -6.22 31.55 -11.89
CA LYS A 115 -6.87 30.23 -11.86
C LYS A 115 -6.22 29.24 -12.84
N GLY A 116 -5.86 29.67 -14.03
CA GLY A 116 -5.20 28.89 -15.06
C GLY A 116 -6.09 27.92 -15.83
N CYS A 117 -7.03 27.25 -15.17
CA CYS A 117 -8.08 26.45 -15.81
C CYS A 117 -9.27 26.24 -14.86
N ASP A 118 -10.39 25.78 -15.38
CA ASP A 118 -11.51 25.32 -14.58
C ASP A 118 -11.27 23.91 -14.03
N LEU A 119 -12.04 23.52 -12.99
CA LEU A 119 -11.97 22.19 -12.40
C LEU A 119 -12.21 21.09 -13.42
N VAL A 120 -13.18 21.29 -14.30
CA VAL A 120 -13.52 20.43 -15.43
C VAL A 120 -13.82 21.32 -16.64
N ASP A 121 -13.59 20.84 -17.85
CA ASP A 121 -13.90 21.56 -19.08
C ASP A 121 -15.40 21.59 -19.40
N ALA A 122 -15.76 22.33 -20.46
CA ALA A 122 -17.15 22.52 -20.85
C ALA A 122 -17.84 21.25 -21.36
N ASN A 123 -17.06 20.24 -21.80
CA ASN A 123 -17.56 18.98 -22.34
C ASN A 123 -17.62 17.87 -21.28
N TRP A 124 -17.36 18.19 -20.02
CA TRP A 124 -17.45 17.24 -18.92
C TRP A 124 -18.88 16.68 -18.74
N PRO A 125 -19.09 15.35 -18.54
CA PRO A 125 -18.07 14.31 -18.30
C PRO A 125 -17.56 13.59 -19.58
N GLU A 126 -18.06 13.91 -20.77
CA GLU A 126 -17.69 13.25 -22.01
C GLU A 126 -16.20 13.41 -22.35
N SER A 127 -15.60 14.52 -21.92
CA SER A 127 -14.17 14.77 -22.07
C SER A 127 -13.24 13.83 -21.31
N GLU A 128 -13.75 12.97 -20.42
CA GLU A 128 -12.97 11.84 -19.90
C GLU A 128 -12.69 10.75 -20.93
N LEU A 129 -13.51 10.67 -21.98
CA LEU A 129 -13.46 9.62 -23.00
C LEU A 129 -12.99 10.16 -24.35
N ILE A 130 -13.29 11.43 -24.64
CA ILE A 130 -13.01 12.08 -25.92
C ILE A 130 -12.14 13.29 -25.68
N ASP A 131 -10.97 13.34 -26.30
CA ASP A 131 -10.07 14.51 -26.22
C ASP A 131 -10.58 15.64 -27.12
N TYR A 132 -11.31 16.58 -26.54
CA TYR A 132 -11.76 17.78 -27.20
C TYR A 132 -10.64 18.81 -27.30
N PRO A 133 -10.52 19.54 -28.45
CA PRO A 133 -9.53 20.60 -28.58
C PRO A 133 -9.75 21.70 -27.53
N MET A 134 -8.66 22.31 -27.06
CA MET A 134 -8.77 23.48 -26.20
C MET A 134 -9.34 24.67 -26.96
N THR A 135 -10.13 25.47 -26.29
CA THR A 135 -10.58 26.77 -26.79
C THR A 135 -9.50 27.83 -26.61
N ASP A 136 -9.57 28.91 -27.40
CA ASP A 136 -8.66 30.07 -27.26
C ASP A 136 -8.71 30.64 -25.84
N SER A 137 -9.89 30.63 -25.20
CA SER A 137 -10.07 31.10 -23.82
C SER A 137 -9.35 30.22 -22.81
N GLU A 138 -9.46 28.90 -22.93
CA GLU A 138 -8.75 27.95 -22.05
C GLU A 138 -7.23 28.10 -22.21
N GLN A 139 -6.74 28.26 -23.46
CA GLN A 139 -5.33 28.48 -23.73
C GLN A 139 -4.86 29.79 -23.11
N ALA A 140 -5.62 30.88 -23.24
CA ALA A 140 -5.26 32.18 -22.70
C ALA A 140 -5.15 32.20 -21.16
N GLU A 141 -6.00 31.41 -20.45
CA GLU A 141 -5.89 31.26 -19.01
C GLU A 141 -4.64 30.47 -18.60
N ILE A 142 -4.30 29.42 -19.33
CA ILE A 142 -3.04 28.68 -19.12
C ILE A 142 -1.82 29.60 -19.38
N ASP A 143 -1.86 30.37 -20.45
CA ASP A 143 -0.76 31.30 -20.81
C ASP A 143 -0.49 32.35 -19.71
N LYS A 144 -1.54 32.87 -19.04
CA LYS A 144 -1.38 33.73 -17.87
C LYS A 144 -0.69 33.03 -16.70
N ALA A 145 -1.04 31.76 -16.44
CA ALA A 145 -0.38 30.99 -15.40
C ALA A 145 1.10 30.75 -15.72
N VAL A 146 1.41 30.46 -16.98
CA VAL A 146 2.79 30.31 -17.47
C VAL A 146 3.58 31.59 -17.30
N GLU A 147 2.99 32.74 -17.61
CA GLU A 147 3.65 34.04 -17.47
C GLU A 147 3.95 34.36 -15.99
N ASN A 148 2.99 34.11 -15.09
CA ASN A 148 3.21 34.24 -13.65
C ASN A 148 4.34 33.31 -13.17
N ALA A 149 4.34 32.07 -13.62
CA ALA A 149 5.34 31.07 -13.25
C ALA A 149 6.76 31.47 -13.73
N ARG A 150 6.89 32.05 -14.95
CA ARG A 150 8.18 32.53 -15.46
C ARG A 150 8.77 33.64 -14.60
N GLN A 151 7.93 34.50 -14.04
CA GLN A 151 8.35 35.63 -13.19
C GLN A 151 8.64 35.19 -11.74
N ALA A 152 8.18 34.00 -11.33
CA ALA A 152 8.30 33.52 -9.96
C ALA A 152 9.60 32.72 -9.73
N ASP A 153 9.94 32.55 -8.45
CA ASP A 153 11.02 31.67 -8.00
C ASP A 153 10.54 30.22 -7.89
N VAL A 154 9.24 30.03 -7.56
CA VAL A 154 8.57 28.75 -7.44
C VAL A 154 7.11 28.88 -7.88
N ALA A 155 6.56 27.82 -8.48
CA ALA A 155 5.16 27.73 -8.83
C ALA A 155 4.46 26.68 -7.97
N VAL A 156 3.36 27.07 -7.31
CA VAL A 156 2.47 26.16 -6.57
C VAL A 156 1.22 25.96 -7.43
N VAL A 157 1.01 24.72 -7.88
CA VAL A 157 -0.11 24.35 -8.75
C VAL A 157 -1.09 23.48 -7.95
N VAL A 158 -2.30 23.98 -7.71
CA VAL A 158 -3.30 23.35 -6.85
C VAL A 158 -4.40 22.73 -7.71
N LEU A 159 -4.37 21.41 -7.82
CA LEU A 159 -5.22 20.63 -8.73
C LEU A 159 -6.01 19.57 -7.98
N GLY A 160 -6.82 18.81 -8.72
CA GLY A 160 -7.52 17.64 -8.18
C GLY A 160 -8.98 17.56 -8.54
N GLY A 161 -9.79 17.20 -7.56
CA GLY A 161 -11.25 17.07 -7.69
C GLY A 161 -12.02 18.11 -6.88
N GLY A 162 -13.33 17.99 -6.91
CA GLY A 162 -14.24 18.83 -6.15
C GLY A 162 -15.67 18.30 -6.27
N GLN A 163 -16.66 19.10 -5.90
CA GLN A 163 -18.06 18.70 -5.86
C GLN A 163 -18.61 18.16 -7.19
N ARG A 164 -18.05 18.56 -8.34
CA ARG A 164 -18.46 18.02 -9.65
C ARG A 164 -17.91 16.63 -9.95
N THR A 165 -16.82 16.22 -9.33
CA THR A 165 -16.10 14.99 -9.65
C THR A 165 -16.09 13.96 -8.52
N CYS A 166 -16.52 14.31 -7.31
CA CYS A 166 -16.55 13.43 -6.14
C CYS A 166 -17.81 13.67 -5.33
N GLY A 167 -18.43 12.62 -4.81
CA GLY A 167 -19.66 12.62 -4.03
C GLY A 167 -20.66 11.62 -4.56
N GLU A 168 -21.87 11.64 -4.01
CA GLU A 168 -22.96 10.78 -4.43
C GLU A 168 -23.33 11.02 -5.90
N ASN A 169 -23.51 9.95 -6.66
CA ASN A 169 -23.77 9.98 -8.11
C ASN A 169 -22.67 10.67 -8.96
N LYS A 170 -21.43 10.71 -8.45
CA LYS A 170 -20.27 11.30 -9.14
C LYS A 170 -19.25 10.23 -9.52
N SER A 171 -19.70 9.18 -10.22
CA SER A 171 -18.81 8.16 -10.78
C SER A 171 -17.92 8.75 -11.87
N ARG A 172 -16.73 8.17 -12.05
CA ARG A 172 -15.76 8.56 -13.06
C ARG A 172 -15.33 7.36 -13.89
N SER A 173 -15.03 7.60 -15.17
CA SER A 173 -14.48 6.60 -16.10
C SER A 173 -12.95 6.60 -16.11
N SER A 174 -12.31 7.66 -15.57
CA SER A 174 -10.86 7.81 -15.44
C SER A 174 -10.47 8.21 -14.03
N LEU A 175 -9.23 7.94 -13.63
CA LEU A 175 -8.60 8.45 -12.41
C LEU A 175 -7.58 9.56 -12.70
N ASP A 176 -7.50 10.03 -13.92
CA ASP A 176 -6.63 11.15 -14.29
C ASP A 176 -7.16 12.49 -13.75
N LEU A 177 -6.32 13.50 -13.77
CA LEU A 177 -6.72 14.88 -13.48
C LEU A 177 -7.81 15.30 -14.49
N PRO A 178 -8.97 15.79 -14.03
CA PRO A 178 -10.08 16.13 -14.91
C PRO A 178 -9.82 17.39 -15.74
N GLY A 179 -10.48 17.52 -16.87
CA GLY A 179 -10.47 18.70 -17.71
C GLY A 179 -9.07 19.08 -18.22
N ARG A 180 -8.73 20.36 -18.11
CA ARG A 180 -7.44 20.92 -18.62
C ARG A 180 -6.34 20.93 -17.57
N GLN A 181 -6.53 20.36 -16.40
CA GLN A 181 -5.59 20.45 -15.28
C GLN A 181 -4.21 19.87 -15.60
N LEU A 182 -4.14 18.74 -16.30
CA LEU A 182 -2.84 18.19 -16.73
C LEU A 182 -2.13 19.09 -17.74
N LYS A 183 -2.87 19.73 -18.66
CA LYS A 183 -2.31 20.69 -19.64
C LYS A 183 -1.73 21.91 -18.93
N LEU A 184 -2.44 22.47 -17.94
CA LEU A 184 -1.93 23.54 -17.09
C LEU A 184 -0.62 23.14 -16.39
N LEU A 185 -0.62 21.98 -15.73
CA LEU A 185 0.57 21.48 -15.01
C LEU A 185 1.77 21.31 -15.94
N GLN A 186 1.55 20.74 -17.13
CA GLN A 186 2.58 20.54 -18.15
C GLN A 186 3.14 21.88 -18.64
N ALA A 187 2.29 22.87 -18.90
CA ALA A 187 2.69 24.19 -19.36
C ALA A 187 3.50 24.95 -18.30
N VAL A 188 3.07 24.89 -17.03
CA VAL A 188 3.81 25.51 -15.92
C VAL A 188 5.15 24.81 -15.70
N GLN A 189 5.19 23.46 -15.72
CA GLN A 189 6.43 22.69 -15.57
C GLN A 189 7.43 23.01 -16.70
N ALA A 190 6.95 23.25 -17.92
CA ALA A 190 7.79 23.62 -19.09
C ALA A 190 8.50 24.98 -18.93
N THR A 191 8.13 25.80 -17.94
CA THR A 191 8.85 27.04 -17.62
C THR A 191 10.25 26.80 -17.04
N GLY A 192 10.54 25.58 -16.57
CA GLY A 192 11.78 25.21 -15.91
C GLY A 192 11.93 25.72 -14.47
N LYS A 193 10.89 26.34 -13.91
CA LYS A 193 10.86 26.74 -12.50
C LYS A 193 10.53 25.54 -11.61
N PRO A 194 10.99 25.53 -10.34
CA PRO A 194 10.52 24.53 -9.38
C PRO A 194 8.99 24.54 -9.26
N VAL A 195 8.37 23.39 -9.42
CA VAL A 195 6.91 23.23 -9.31
C VAL A 195 6.58 22.39 -8.09
N VAL A 196 5.64 22.87 -7.28
CA VAL A 196 5.00 22.15 -6.20
C VAL A 196 3.55 21.86 -6.59
N LEU A 197 3.23 20.60 -6.80
CA LEU A 197 1.87 20.15 -7.03
C LEU A 197 1.18 19.87 -5.69
N VAL A 198 0.08 20.55 -5.42
CA VAL A 198 -0.82 20.27 -4.30
C VAL A 198 -2.10 19.66 -4.86
N LEU A 199 -2.47 18.50 -4.37
CA LEU A 199 -3.68 17.79 -4.78
C LEU A 199 -4.77 17.94 -3.72
N ILE A 200 -5.92 18.50 -4.10
CA ILE A 200 -7.12 18.52 -3.29
C ILE A 200 -8.15 17.63 -3.97
N ASN A 201 -8.45 16.48 -3.39
CA ASN A 201 -9.36 15.51 -4.01
C ASN A 201 -9.88 14.48 -3.00
N GLY A 202 -10.95 13.78 -3.35
CA GLY A 202 -11.57 12.75 -2.50
C GLY A 202 -11.37 11.32 -2.99
N ARG A 203 -10.40 11.07 -3.87
CA ARG A 203 -10.07 9.72 -4.38
C ARG A 203 -8.62 9.66 -4.88
N PRO A 204 -7.97 8.49 -4.90
CA PRO A 204 -6.64 8.36 -5.49
C PRO A 204 -6.67 8.69 -6.98
N LEU A 205 -5.63 9.34 -7.46
CA LEU A 205 -5.48 9.75 -8.85
C LEU A 205 -4.33 9.00 -9.54
N SER A 206 -4.46 8.74 -10.84
CA SER A 206 -3.42 8.15 -11.69
C SER A 206 -2.52 9.25 -12.24
N ILE A 207 -1.67 9.83 -11.40
CA ILE A 207 -0.84 11.02 -11.69
C ILE A 207 0.55 10.66 -12.22
N ASN A 208 0.68 9.63 -13.06
CA ASN A 208 1.99 9.14 -13.55
C ASN A 208 2.87 10.22 -14.18
N TRP A 209 2.27 11.14 -14.94
CA TRP A 209 3.04 12.23 -15.55
C TRP A 209 3.62 13.15 -14.48
N ALA A 210 2.82 13.52 -13.47
CA ALA A 210 3.28 14.36 -12.37
C ALA A 210 4.36 13.64 -11.55
N ASP A 211 4.15 12.36 -11.23
CA ASP A 211 5.15 11.56 -10.53
C ASP A 211 6.51 11.55 -11.25
N LYS A 212 6.49 11.47 -12.58
CA LYS A 212 7.72 11.42 -13.37
C LYS A 212 8.42 12.80 -13.51
N PHE A 213 7.67 13.89 -13.66
CA PHE A 213 8.22 15.17 -14.12
C PHE A 213 8.13 16.31 -13.10
N VAL A 214 7.28 16.21 -12.09
CA VAL A 214 7.14 17.24 -11.06
C VAL A 214 7.98 16.88 -9.85
N PRO A 215 8.83 17.78 -9.34
CA PRO A 215 9.74 17.45 -8.24
C PRO A 215 9.04 17.30 -6.89
N VAL A 216 7.89 17.93 -6.68
CA VAL A 216 7.15 17.90 -5.40
C VAL A 216 5.68 17.63 -5.63
N ILE A 217 5.14 16.68 -4.87
CA ILE A 217 3.72 16.34 -4.87
C ILE A 217 3.25 16.19 -3.41
N LEU A 218 2.26 17.00 -3.03
CA LEU A 218 1.60 16.97 -1.73
C LEU A 218 0.13 16.61 -1.93
N GLU A 219 -0.33 15.51 -1.35
CA GLU A 219 -1.72 15.10 -1.31
C GLU A 219 -2.39 15.69 -0.06
N ALA A 220 -3.38 16.53 -0.27
CA ALA A 220 -4.09 17.22 0.80
C ALA A 220 -5.49 16.66 1.07
N TRP A 221 -5.98 15.74 0.24
CA TRP A 221 -7.35 15.25 0.33
C TRP A 221 -8.39 16.37 0.31
N TYR A 222 -9.41 16.31 1.15
CA TYR A 222 -10.28 17.44 1.50
C TYR A 222 -9.86 17.94 2.89
N PRO A 223 -8.99 18.95 2.97
CA PRO A 223 -8.27 19.25 4.20
C PRO A 223 -9.07 20.06 5.23
N GLY A 224 -10.36 20.31 4.96
CA GLY A 224 -11.24 21.04 5.86
C GLY A 224 -10.99 22.55 5.92
N SER A 225 -11.65 23.22 6.88
CA SER A 225 -11.66 24.69 6.99
C SER A 225 -10.27 25.32 7.19
N LYS A 226 -9.34 24.61 7.83
CA LYS A 226 -7.96 25.08 8.06
C LYS A 226 -6.96 24.54 7.05
N GLY A 227 -7.44 23.93 5.97
CA GLY A 227 -6.62 23.28 4.96
C GLY A 227 -5.57 24.16 4.34
N GLY A 228 -5.90 25.39 3.97
CA GLY A 228 -4.94 26.33 3.39
C GLY A 228 -3.82 26.69 4.35
N THR A 229 -4.13 26.90 5.62
CA THR A 229 -3.11 27.12 6.67
C THR A 229 -2.21 25.88 6.81
N ALA A 230 -2.79 24.68 6.88
CA ALA A 230 -2.04 23.44 7.02
C ALA A 230 -1.11 23.19 5.81
N VAL A 231 -1.60 23.40 4.59
CA VAL A 231 -0.80 23.29 3.37
C VAL A 231 0.36 24.30 3.40
N ALA A 232 0.09 25.56 3.73
CA ALA A 232 1.14 26.58 3.84
C ALA A 232 2.18 26.23 4.91
N ASP A 233 1.76 25.70 6.07
CA ASP A 233 2.68 25.25 7.13
C ASP A 233 3.62 24.15 6.64
N VAL A 234 3.12 23.20 5.85
CA VAL A 234 3.95 22.18 5.21
C VAL A 234 4.87 22.81 4.18
N LEU A 235 4.35 23.63 3.26
CA LEU A 235 5.16 24.22 2.19
C LEU A 235 6.34 25.04 2.72
N PHE A 236 6.17 25.76 3.83
CA PHE A 236 7.22 26.61 4.42
C PHE A 236 7.94 25.98 5.62
N GLY A 237 7.59 24.74 5.99
CA GLY A 237 8.31 23.95 6.98
C GLY A 237 8.01 24.27 8.44
N ASP A 238 6.91 24.97 8.72
CA ASP A 238 6.39 25.17 10.07
C ASP A 238 5.78 23.88 10.63
N TYR A 239 5.41 22.97 9.73
CA TYR A 239 4.99 21.62 10.05
C TYR A 239 5.72 20.61 9.15
N ASN A 240 6.28 19.56 9.77
CA ASN A 240 6.90 18.45 9.05
C ASN A 240 5.83 17.39 8.74
N PRO A 241 5.49 17.11 7.47
CA PRO A 241 4.44 16.15 7.14
C PRO A 241 4.78 14.74 7.63
N GLY A 242 3.81 14.07 8.21
CA GLY A 242 3.90 12.70 8.69
C GLY A 242 2.69 11.86 8.31
N GLY A 243 1.78 12.39 7.49
CA GLY A 243 0.61 11.66 7.01
C GLY A 243 0.98 10.48 6.11
N LYS A 244 0.12 9.46 6.09
CA LYS A 244 0.29 8.25 5.28
C LYS A 244 -0.96 7.98 4.46
N LEU A 245 -0.79 7.45 3.25
CA LEU A 245 -1.90 7.08 2.37
C LEU A 245 -2.77 5.98 3.00
N THR A 246 -4.06 6.22 3.05
CA THR A 246 -5.08 5.27 3.52
C THR A 246 -5.66 4.40 2.41
N VAL A 247 -5.25 4.65 1.17
CA VAL A 247 -5.64 3.88 -0.03
C VAL A 247 -4.45 3.77 -0.97
N THR A 248 -4.46 2.74 -1.83
CA THR A 248 -3.47 2.58 -2.90
C THR A 248 -3.75 3.55 -4.04
N PHE A 249 -2.74 4.22 -4.57
CA PHE A 249 -2.82 5.00 -5.80
C PHE A 249 -2.49 4.10 -6.99
N PRO A 250 -3.44 3.80 -7.88
CA PRO A 250 -3.18 2.98 -9.06
C PRO A 250 -2.50 3.82 -10.16
N LYS A 251 -1.76 3.17 -11.03
CA LYS A 251 -1.20 3.80 -12.23
C LYS A 251 -2.24 4.01 -13.33
N SER A 252 -3.34 3.26 -13.29
CA SER A 252 -4.39 3.29 -14.31
C SER A 252 -5.71 2.81 -13.74
N VAL A 253 -6.81 3.38 -14.23
CA VAL A 253 -8.17 2.89 -13.94
C VAL A 253 -8.35 1.41 -14.32
N GLY A 254 -7.61 0.92 -15.31
CA GLY A 254 -7.63 -0.49 -15.72
C GLY A 254 -7.08 -1.49 -14.69
N GLN A 255 -6.44 -1.01 -13.62
CA GLN A 255 -6.00 -1.85 -12.50
C GLN A 255 -7.09 -2.12 -11.46
N ILE A 256 -8.21 -1.39 -11.50
CA ILE A 256 -9.27 -1.50 -10.49
C ILE A 256 -10.06 -2.81 -10.66
N PRO A 257 -10.35 -3.54 -9.54
CA PRO A 257 -10.04 -3.21 -8.16
C PRO A 257 -8.56 -3.50 -7.80
N PHE A 258 -7.87 -2.48 -7.29
CA PHE A 258 -6.48 -2.55 -6.87
C PHE A 258 -6.32 -1.88 -5.50
N ASN A 259 -6.77 -2.58 -4.47
CA ASN A 259 -6.82 -2.09 -3.10
C ASN A 259 -5.87 -2.86 -2.20
N PHE A 260 -5.43 -2.19 -1.14
CA PHE A 260 -4.87 -2.86 0.02
C PHE A 260 -5.98 -3.10 1.07
N PRO A 261 -6.06 -4.27 1.72
CA PRO A 261 -5.27 -5.48 1.44
C PRO A 261 -5.72 -6.16 0.14
N CYS A 262 -4.82 -6.89 -0.50
CA CYS A 262 -5.07 -7.59 -1.75
C CYS A 262 -4.76 -9.08 -1.64
N LYS A 263 -5.51 -9.90 -2.37
CA LYS A 263 -5.25 -11.33 -2.47
C LYS A 263 -4.10 -11.59 -3.43
N PRO A 264 -3.39 -12.73 -3.30
CA PRO A 264 -2.37 -13.12 -4.26
C PRO A 264 -2.89 -13.06 -5.70
N SER A 265 -2.23 -12.31 -6.54
CA SER A 265 -2.57 -12.23 -7.96
C SER A 265 -1.35 -11.79 -8.77
N SER A 266 -1.37 -12.07 -10.07
CA SER A 266 -0.31 -11.67 -10.98
C SER A 266 -0.15 -10.15 -11.15
N GLN A 267 -1.05 -9.34 -10.61
CA GLN A 267 -0.98 -7.88 -10.66
C GLN A 267 -0.19 -7.27 -9.49
N ILE A 268 -0.01 -8.04 -8.42
CA ILE A 268 0.57 -7.58 -7.16
C ILE A 268 2.10 -7.71 -7.14
N ASP A 269 2.67 -8.61 -7.93
CA ASP A 269 4.11 -8.89 -7.95
C ASP A 269 4.99 -7.74 -8.47
N GLY A 270 4.48 -6.53 -8.48
CA GLY A 270 5.24 -5.26 -8.55
C GLY A 270 6.37 -5.18 -9.58
N GLY A 271 6.33 -5.97 -10.65
CA GLY A 271 7.41 -6.01 -11.63
C GLY A 271 8.63 -6.83 -11.22
N LYS A 272 8.56 -7.56 -10.12
CA LYS A 272 9.60 -8.50 -9.68
C LYS A 272 9.49 -9.88 -10.34
N ASN A 273 8.64 -10.02 -11.36
CA ASN A 273 8.55 -11.27 -12.09
C ASN A 273 9.62 -11.31 -13.20
N PRO A 274 10.76 -11.98 -12.97
CA PRO A 274 11.90 -11.97 -13.90
C PRO A 274 11.61 -12.71 -15.23
N GLY A 275 10.46 -13.39 -15.35
CA GLY A 275 10.04 -14.05 -16.58
C GLY A 275 9.19 -13.17 -17.52
N LEU A 276 8.95 -11.93 -17.14
CA LEU A 276 8.23 -10.95 -17.96
C LEU A 276 9.22 -9.88 -18.41
N ASP A 277 10.10 -10.26 -19.32
CA ASP A 277 10.93 -9.31 -20.04
C ASP A 277 10.07 -8.26 -20.75
N GLY A 278 10.64 -7.10 -21.04
CA GLY A 278 9.98 -5.85 -21.43
C GLY A 278 9.01 -5.87 -22.62
N ASN A 279 8.53 -7.04 -23.04
CA ASN A 279 7.59 -7.23 -24.14
C ASN A 279 6.13 -7.35 -23.68
N MET A 280 5.84 -7.34 -22.40
CA MET A 280 4.46 -7.36 -21.90
C MET A 280 3.99 -5.95 -21.55
N SER A 281 2.95 -5.51 -22.21
CA SER A 281 2.26 -4.22 -21.97
C SER A 281 1.50 -4.19 -20.63
N ARG A 282 2.10 -4.74 -19.57
CA ARG A 282 1.48 -4.80 -18.25
C ARG A 282 1.85 -3.59 -17.41
N VAL A 283 0.85 -2.89 -16.92
CA VAL A 283 1.00 -1.91 -15.85
C VAL A 283 0.94 -2.65 -14.52
N ASN A 284 2.08 -2.88 -13.89
CA ASN A 284 2.19 -3.60 -12.61
C ASN A 284 2.46 -2.66 -11.45
N GLY A 285 2.02 -3.07 -10.25
CA GLY A 285 2.26 -2.37 -8.99
C GLY A 285 1.50 -1.06 -8.86
N ALA A 286 1.54 -0.49 -7.66
CA ALA A 286 0.96 0.80 -7.36
C ALA A 286 1.80 1.96 -7.91
N LEU A 287 1.19 3.12 -8.12
CA LEU A 287 1.93 4.38 -8.23
C LEU A 287 2.47 4.76 -6.85
N TYR A 288 1.59 4.77 -5.83
CA TYR A 288 1.95 4.87 -4.42
C TYR A 288 1.18 3.82 -3.63
N SER A 289 1.89 3.09 -2.77
CA SER A 289 1.31 2.00 -1.99
C SER A 289 0.51 2.51 -0.79
N PHE A 290 -0.38 1.67 -0.26
CA PHE A 290 -1.03 1.91 1.03
C PHE A 290 0.01 2.16 2.13
N GLY A 291 -0.24 3.13 2.98
CA GLY A 291 0.66 3.51 4.07
C GLY A 291 1.84 4.39 3.66
N TYR A 292 2.02 4.69 2.36
CA TYR A 292 3.12 5.52 1.88
C TYR A 292 2.96 6.99 2.27
N GLY A 293 4.08 7.65 2.56
CA GLY A 293 4.17 9.09 2.82
C GLY A 293 5.56 9.44 3.32
N LEU A 294 6.10 10.55 2.82
CA LEU A 294 7.43 11.07 3.13
C LEU A 294 7.39 12.06 4.30
N SER A 295 8.57 12.37 4.83
CA SER A 295 8.81 13.39 5.86
C SER A 295 10.00 14.26 5.44
N TYR A 296 10.17 15.42 6.09
CA TYR A 296 11.39 16.24 5.96
C TYR A 296 12.56 15.69 6.79
N THR A 297 12.36 14.57 7.47
CA THR A 297 13.39 13.85 8.21
C THR A 297 13.42 12.38 7.79
N THR A 298 14.37 11.61 8.31
CA THR A 298 14.54 10.20 8.01
C THR A 298 14.47 9.36 9.27
N PHE A 299 13.93 8.14 9.15
CA PHE A 299 13.78 7.22 10.27
C PHE A 299 14.44 5.88 9.97
N GLU A 300 15.12 5.34 10.97
CA GLU A 300 15.71 4.00 10.95
C GLU A 300 14.97 3.10 11.92
N TYR A 301 14.72 1.86 11.50
CA TYR A 301 14.02 0.83 12.27
C TYR A 301 14.99 -0.26 12.66
N SER A 302 14.94 -0.73 13.90
CA SER A 302 15.83 -1.77 14.42
C SER A 302 15.15 -2.67 15.46
N ASP A 303 15.82 -3.75 15.83
CA ASP A 303 15.54 -4.57 17.01
C ASP A 303 14.12 -5.15 17.07
N ILE A 304 13.66 -5.82 16.01
CA ILE A 304 12.38 -6.51 16.09
C ILE A 304 12.45 -7.68 17.10
N GLU A 305 11.52 -7.67 18.06
CA GLU A 305 11.33 -8.75 19.03
C GLU A 305 9.88 -9.20 19.04
N ILE A 306 9.65 -10.51 18.96
CA ILE A 306 8.33 -11.14 19.06
C ILE A 306 8.35 -12.07 20.27
N SER A 307 7.44 -11.84 21.24
CA SER A 307 7.42 -12.60 22.48
C SER A 307 5.99 -12.85 22.99
N PRO A 308 5.64 -14.12 23.27
CA PRO A 308 6.36 -15.33 22.92
C PRO A 308 6.35 -15.57 21.41
N LYS A 309 7.33 -16.32 20.88
CA LYS A 309 7.42 -16.68 19.44
C LYS A 309 6.46 -17.82 19.06
N VAL A 310 5.98 -18.57 20.03
CA VAL A 310 5.00 -19.64 19.87
C VAL A 310 3.85 -19.36 20.81
N ILE A 311 2.63 -19.38 20.28
CA ILE A 311 1.38 -19.14 21.04
C ILE A 311 0.32 -20.17 20.67
N THR A 312 -0.70 -20.30 21.51
CA THR A 312 -1.94 -20.98 21.14
C THR A 312 -2.95 -19.99 20.55
N PRO A 313 -4.02 -20.43 19.85
CA PRO A 313 -4.99 -19.56 19.17
C PRO A 313 -5.62 -18.44 20.02
N ASN A 314 -5.64 -18.59 21.34
CA ASN A 314 -6.24 -17.63 22.28
C ASN A 314 -5.19 -16.83 23.10
N GLN A 315 -3.92 -17.10 22.89
CA GLN A 315 -2.83 -16.35 23.53
C GLN A 315 -2.49 -15.11 22.73
N LYS A 316 -1.84 -14.14 23.42
CA LYS A 316 -1.34 -12.91 22.82
C LYS A 316 0.16 -12.99 22.65
N ALA A 317 0.66 -12.33 21.60
CA ALA A 317 2.07 -12.04 21.46
C ALA A 317 2.30 -10.52 21.43
N THR A 318 3.47 -10.11 21.89
CA THR A 318 3.93 -8.71 21.81
C THR A 318 4.98 -8.61 20.72
N VAL A 319 4.86 -7.59 19.88
CA VAL A 319 5.86 -7.25 18.85
C VAL A 319 6.46 -5.90 19.22
N ARG A 320 7.76 -5.82 19.36
CA ARG A 320 8.51 -4.61 19.69
C ARG A 320 9.48 -4.27 18.59
N CYS A 321 9.71 -2.99 18.38
CA CYS A 321 10.83 -2.50 17.58
C CYS A 321 11.30 -1.15 18.11
N LYS A 322 12.46 -0.68 17.65
CA LYS A 322 12.94 0.66 17.90
C LYS A 322 12.92 1.47 16.62
N VAL A 323 12.56 2.76 16.75
CA VAL A 323 12.61 3.71 15.64
C VAL A 323 13.41 4.93 16.08
N THR A 324 14.40 5.30 15.25
CA THR A 324 15.32 6.41 15.48
C THR A 324 15.14 7.47 14.41
N ASN A 325 14.99 8.73 14.78
CA ASN A 325 15.06 9.85 13.83
C ASN A 325 16.54 10.12 13.51
N THR A 326 16.96 9.75 12.30
CA THR A 326 18.34 9.92 11.81
C THR A 326 18.58 11.23 11.07
N GLY A 327 17.51 12.03 10.88
CA GLY A 327 17.61 13.31 10.19
C GLY A 327 17.88 14.48 11.13
N LYS A 328 17.71 15.69 10.59
CA LYS A 328 18.06 16.94 11.29
C LYS A 328 16.83 17.72 11.81
N ARG A 329 15.62 17.25 11.53
CA ARG A 329 14.35 17.88 11.95
C ARG A 329 13.56 16.95 12.83
N ALA A 330 12.84 17.49 13.79
CA ALA A 330 11.82 16.72 14.50
C ALA A 330 10.71 16.33 13.51
N GLY A 331 10.11 15.19 13.73
CA GLY A 331 9.02 14.73 12.86
C GLY A 331 8.28 13.53 13.45
N ASP A 332 7.14 13.27 12.83
CA ASP A 332 6.31 12.12 13.15
C ASP A 332 6.58 10.97 12.17
N GLU A 333 6.62 9.76 12.70
CA GLU A 333 6.59 8.53 11.91
C GLU A 333 5.36 7.71 12.31
N VAL A 334 4.73 7.08 11.32
CA VAL A 334 3.66 6.12 11.54
C VAL A 334 4.20 4.72 11.28
N VAL A 335 4.55 4.05 12.36
CA VAL A 335 5.07 2.68 12.36
C VAL A 335 3.91 1.73 12.10
N GLN A 336 4.01 0.89 11.07
CA GLN A 336 2.91 0.03 10.61
C GLN A 336 3.29 -1.44 10.80
N LEU A 337 2.40 -2.18 11.49
CA LEU A 337 2.53 -3.62 11.71
C LEU A 337 1.64 -4.36 10.71
N TYR A 338 2.24 -5.27 9.96
CA TYR A 338 1.55 -6.13 9.02
C TYR A 338 1.67 -7.60 9.40
N VAL A 339 0.63 -8.36 9.14
CA VAL A 339 0.58 -9.80 9.39
C VAL A 339 0.16 -10.53 8.11
N ARG A 340 0.85 -11.63 7.82
CA ARG A 340 0.49 -12.58 6.78
C ARG A 340 0.43 -13.97 7.37
N ASP A 341 -0.67 -14.68 7.17
CA ASP A 341 -0.74 -16.12 7.35
C ASP A 341 0.01 -16.78 6.17
N ILE A 342 1.05 -17.54 6.47
CA ILE A 342 1.90 -18.14 5.44
C ILE A 342 1.17 -19.25 4.70
N LEU A 343 0.36 -20.02 5.43
CA LEU A 343 -0.37 -21.15 4.88
C LEU A 343 -1.74 -21.26 5.53
N SER A 344 -2.78 -20.86 4.81
CA SER A 344 -4.17 -20.90 5.26
C SER A 344 -5.02 -21.89 4.46
N SER A 345 -6.08 -22.41 5.08
CA SER A 345 -7.03 -23.34 4.44
C SER A 345 -7.87 -22.69 3.34
N VAL A 346 -7.94 -21.37 3.32
CA VAL A 346 -8.63 -20.55 2.31
C VAL A 346 -7.70 -19.48 1.79
N THR A 347 -7.99 -18.89 0.62
CA THR A 347 -7.18 -17.79 0.08
C THR A 347 -7.33 -16.54 0.94
N THR A 348 -6.27 -16.20 1.65
CA THR A 348 -6.15 -14.97 2.47
C THR A 348 -5.46 -13.84 1.70
N TYR A 349 -5.35 -12.68 2.33
CA TYR A 349 -4.62 -11.55 1.78
C TYR A 349 -3.10 -11.75 1.87
N GLU A 350 -2.36 -11.13 0.96
CA GLU A 350 -0.89 -11.14 0.98
C GLU A 350 -0.31 -10.57 2.30
N LYS A 351 -0.97 -9.59 2.85
CA LYS A 351 -0.71 -9.04 4.18
C LYS A 351 -1.89 -8.17 4.63
N ASN A 352 -2.13 -8.10 5.92
CA ASN A 352 -3.11 -7.23 6.54
C ASN A 352 -2.41 -6.23 7.46
N LEU A 353 -2.91 -4.99 7.52
CA LEU A 353 -2.51 -4.06 8.57
C LEU A 353 -3.09 -4.54 9.91
N ALA A 354 -2.22 -4.95 10.81
CA ALA A 354 -2.58 -5.47 12.13
C ALA A 354 -2.53 -4.38 13.23
N GLY A 355 -1.81 -3.29 12.98
CA GLY A 355 -1.71 -2.16 13.89
C GLY A 355 -0.84 -1.04 13.33
N PHE A 356 -0.97 0.13 13.89
CA PHE A 356 -0.08 1.26 13.61
C PHE A 356 0.06 2.13 14.86
N GLU A 357 1.20 2.83 14.94
CA GLU A 357 1.49 3.76 16.03
C GLU A 357 2.16 5.01 15.46
N ARG A 358 1.61 6.19 15.77
CA ARG A 358 2.22 7.47 15.41
C ARG A 358 3.09 7.95 16.54
N ILE A 359 4.36 8.17 16.26
CA ILE A 359 5.36 8.62 17.23
C ILE A 359 6.01 9.90 16.77
N HIS A 360 6.23 10.84 17.70
CA HIS A 360 7.02 12.05 17.45
C HIS A 360 8.44 11.86 17.97
N LEU A 361 9.44 12.19 17.14
CA LEU A 361 10.86 12.01 17.44
C LEU A 361 11.67 13.29 17.16
N GLN A 362 12.45 13.71 18.14
CA GLN A 362 13.47 14.74 17.95
C GLN A 362 14.66 14.17 17.16
N PRO A 363 15.49 15.02 16.50
CA PRO A 363 16.72 14.55 15.86
C PRO A 363 17.59 13.71 16.80
N GLY A 364 17.95 12.50 16.38
CA GLY A 364 18.72 11.54 17.18
C GLY A 364 17.93 10.80 18.26
N GLU A 365 16.65 11.11 18.46
CA GLU A 365 15.82 10.40 19.43
C GLU A 365 15.43 9.01 18.93
N THR A 366 15.45 8.03 19.85
CA THR A 366 14.96 6.67 19.61
C THR A 366 13.80 6.37 20.54
N LYS A 367 12.71 5.80 19.99
CA LYS A 367 11.58 5.28 20.78
C LYS A 367 11.35 3.82 20.50
N GLU A 368 10.93 3.09 21.55
CA GLU A 368 10.39 1.75 21.41
C GLU A 368 8.92 1.84 21.04
N VAL A 369 8.51 1.06 20.03
CA VAL A 369 7.12 0.87 19.61
C VAL A 369 6.70 -0.55 19.94
N VAL A 370 5.52 -0.69 20.53
CA VAL A 370 5.01 -1.96 21.05
C VAL A 370 3.62 -2.23 20.50
N PHE A 371 3.45 -3.35 19.83
CA PHE A 371 2.16 -3.84 19.36
C PHE A 371 1.76 -5.11 20.11
N THR A 372 0.46 -5.31 20.25
CA THR A 372 -0.11 -6.56 20.75
C THR A 372 -0.83 -7.26 19.64
N LEU A 373 -0.44 -8.49 19.35
CA LEU A 373 -1.17 -9.39 18.48
C LEU A 373 -2.05 -10.30 19.33
N ASP A 374 -3.31 -10.33 19.04
CA ASP A 374 -4.26 -11.27 19.65
C ASP A 374 -5.05 -12.00 18.56
N ARG A 375 -6.04 -12.77 18.96
CA ARG A 375 -6.89 -13.53 18.04
C ARG A 375 -7.39 -12.71 16.85
N LYS A 376 -7.82 -11.46 17.08
CA LYS A 376 -8.44 -10.62 16.06
C LYS A 376 -7.53 -10.29 14.88
N GLN A 377 -6.22 -10.17 15.10
CA GLN A 377 -5.25 -9.90 14.04
C GLN A 377 -4.80 -11.18 13.30
N LEU A 378 -5.07 -12.36 13.87
CA LEU A 378 -4.61 -13.64 13.35
C LEU A 378 -5.74 -14.49 12.75
N GLU A 379 -7.01 -14.17 13.08
CA GLU A 379 -8.14 -14.98 12.64
C GLU A 379 -8.49 -14.76 11.16
N LEU A 380 -8.97 -15.81 10.55
CA LEU A 380 -9.53 -15.82 9.21
C LEU A 380 -10.94 -16.41 9.22
N LEU A 381 -11.73 -16.11 8.19
CA LEU A 381 -13.03 -16.73 7.96
C LEU A 381 -12.82 -17.99 7.12
N ASP A 382 -13.08 -19.14 7.72
CA ASP A 382 -12.85 -20.45 7.10
C ASP A 382 -13.96 -20.83 6.09
N LYS A 383 -13.83 -21.99 5.47
CA LYS A 383 -14.84 -22.53 4.53
C LYS A 383 -16.20 -22.84 5.15
N HIS A 384 -16.30 -22.89 6.47
CA HIS A 384 -17.54 -23.07 7.23
C HIS A 384 -18.16 -21.75 7.68
N MET A 385 -17.57 -20.61 7.29
CA MET A 385 -17.98 -19.26 7.70
C MET A 385 -17.79 -19.02 9.20
N GLU A 386 -16.77 -19.63 9.79
CA GLU A 386 -16.39 -19.45 11.19
C GLU A 386 -15.06 -18.67 11.28
N TRP A 387 -14.96 -17.75 12.25
CA TRP A 387 -13.73 -17.04 12.55
C TRP A 387 -12.80 -17.94 13.36
N VAL A 388 -11.70 -18.35 12.76
CA VAL A 388 -10.73 -19.28 13.36
C VAL A 388 -9.31 -18.72 13.27
N VAL A 389 -8.47 -19.06 14.24
CA VAL A 389 -7.02 -18.90 14.13
C VAL A 389 -6.46 -20.29 13.81
N GLU A 390 -5.95 -20.45 12.61
CA GLU A 390 -5.40 -21.75 12.19
C GLU A 390 -3.98 -21.93 12.77
N PRO A 391 -3.61 -23.14 13.16
CA PRO A 391 -2.23 -23.48 13.50
C PRO A 391 -1.32 -23.29 12.29
N GLY A 392 -0.16 -22.70 12.49
CA GLY A 392 0.77 -22.43 11.42
C GLY A 392 1.72 -21.27 11.71
N ASP A 393 2.49 -20.91 10.73
CA ASP A 393 3.44 -19.82 10.79
C ASP A 393 2.84 -18.52 10.21
N PHE A 394 3.04 -17.43 10.92
CA PHE A 394 2.67 -16.10 10.52
C PHE A 394 3.92 -15.25 10.28
N SER A 395 3.97 -14.57 9.15
CA SER A 395 4.97 -13.53 8.91
C SER A 395 4.53 -12.24 9.57
N ILE A 396 5.36 -11.71 10.45
CA ILE A 396 5.16 -10.46 11.16
C ILE A 396 6.12 -9.44 10.56
N MET A 397 5.57 -8.33 10.06
CA MET A 397 6.34 -7.33 9.32
C MET A 397 6.10 -5.95 9.90
N ILE A 398 7.16 -5.16 10.06
CA ILE A 398 7.08 -3.75 10.46
C ILE A 398 7.63 -2.91 9.31
N GLY A 399 6.90 -1.88 8.93
CA GLY A 399 7.28 -1.02 7.82
C GLY A 399 6.79 0.42 7.94
N ALA A 400 7.28 1.25 7.03
CA ALA A 400 6.82 2.62 6.83
C ALA A 400 5.67 2.70 5.81
N SER A 401 5.41 1.62 5.07
CA SER A 401 4.25 1.42 4.19
C SER A 401 4.06 -0.08 3.92
N SER A 402 3.00 -0.45 3.22
CA SER A 402 2.74 -1.85 2.83
C SER A 402 3.83 -2.44 1.91
N GLU A 403 4.59 -1.60 1.20
CA GLU A 403 5.69 -2.03 0.32
C GLU A 403 7.09 -1.67 0.86
N ASP A 404 7.18 -0.79 1.85
CA ASP A 404 8.43 -0.44 2.53
C ASP A 404 8.52 -1.17 3.88
N ILE A 405 8.70 -2.49 3.81
CA ILE A 405 8.90 -3.34 4.99
C ILE A 405 10.36 -3.25 5.43
N ARG A 406 10.59 -2.82 6.65
CA ARG A 406 11.89 -2.56 7.25
C ARG A 406 12.39 -3.71 8.12
N LEU A 407 11.48 -4.34 8.86
CA LEU A 407 11.78 -5.44 9.77
C LEU A 407 10.78 -6.57 9.57
N SER A 408 11.23 -7.80 9.77
CA SER A 408 10.35 -8.97 9.71
C SER A 408 10.75 -10.04 10.72
N GLY A 409 9.78 -10.83 11.13
CA GLY A 409 9.95 -11.94 12.04
C GLY A 409 8.84 -12.97 11.85
N LYS A 410 8.90 -14.05 12.63
CA LYS A 410 7.97 -15.16 12.56
C LYS A 410 7.28 -15.37 13.91
N LEU A 411 5.97 -15.57 13.89
CA LEU A 411 5.15 -16.05 14.99
C LEU A 411 4.55 -17.39 14.60
N THR A 412 4.63 -18.38 15.48
CA THR A 412 4.01 -19.69 15.25
C THR A 412 2.79 -19.86 16.16
N VAL A 413 1.68 -20.31 15.60
CA VAL A 413 0.49 -20.69 16.36
C VAL A 413 0.43 -22.22 16.40
N GLU A 414 0.40 -22.79 17.62
CA GLU A 414 0.22 -24.21 17.85
C GLU A 414 -1.12 -24.44 18.54
N ASP A 415 -1.93 -25.37 18.02
CA ASP A 415 -3.14 -25.82 18.70
C ASP A 415 -3.01 -27.30 19.07
N PRO A 416 -2.77 -27.60 20.35
CA PRO A 416 -2.65 -28.97 20.82
C PRO A 416 -3.92 -29.84 20.61
N ASN A 417 -5.07 -29.17 20.38
CA ASN A 417 -6.36 -29.85 20.19
C ASN A 417 -6.82 -29.84 18.73
N ALA A 418 -6.11 -29.15 17.83
CA ALA A 418 -6.44 -29.25 16.43
C ALA A 418 -6.27 -30.70 15.99
N PRO A 419 -7.24 -31.31 15.26
CA PRO A 419 -6.96 -32.52 14.55
C PRO A 419 -5.71 -32.23 13.72
N MET A 420 -4.70 -33.10 13.85
CA MET A 420 -3.48 -32.95 13.01
C MET A 420 -3.98 -32.81 11.58
N GLN A 421 -4.17 -31.54 11.15
CA GLN A 421 -4.22 -31.26 9.72
C GLN A 421 -2.87 -31.79 9.28
N ALA A 422 -2.87 -32.66 8.28
CA ALA A 422 -1.63 -33.10 7.68
C ALA A 422 -0.88 -31.82 7.33
N GLN A 423 -0.02 -31.36 8.23
CA GLN A 423 0.96 -30.35 7.91
C GLN A 423 1.60 -30.92 6.66
N ALA A 424 1.45 -30.25 5.55
CA ALA A 424 2.28 -30.58 4.42
C ALA A 424 3.69 -30.52 5.01
N LYS A 425 4.29 -31.70 5.23
CA LYS A 425 5.58 -31.86 5.88
C LYS A 425 6.63 -31.14 5.03
N THR A 426 6.76 -29.81 5.26
CA THR A 426 7.67 -28.95 4.54
C THR A 426 9.03 -28.86 5.21
N ASP A 427 9.20 -29.52 6.37
CA ASP A 427 10.47 -29.59 7.11
C ASP A 427 11.23 -30.87 6.89
N ALA A 428 10.86 -31.71 5.92
CA ALA A 428 11.72 -32.81 5.51
C ALA A 428 13.02 -32.20 4.93
N PRO A 429 14.19 -32.52 5.50
CA PRO A 429 15.44 -31.99 4.96
C PRO A 429 15.55 -32.43 3.50
N VAL A 430 15.58 -31.45 2.60
CA VAL A 430 15.79 -31.68 1.18
C VAL A 430 17.25 -31.41 0.86
N THR A 431 17.85 -32.29 0.07
CA THR A 431 19.23 -32.16 -0.40
C THR A 431 19.29 -32.33 -1.91
N ALA A 432 20.29 -31.78 -2.55
CA ALA A 432 20.50 -31.93 -4.00
C ALA A 432 21.93 -32.31 -4.30
N SER A 433 22.11 -33.02 -5.42
CA SER A 433 23.46 -33.40 -5.93
C SER A 433 24.22 -32.20 -6.50
N THR A 434 23.51 -31.19 -6.98
CA THR A 434 24.03 -29.94 -7.56
C THR A 434 23.20 -28.76 -7.11
N ASN A 435 23.74 -27.52 -7.19
CA ASN A 435 23.04 -26.27 -6.86
C ASN A 435 22.29 -26.30 -5.50
N PRO A 436 22.95 -26.70 -4.39
CA PRO A 436 22.30 -26.90 -3.10
C PRO A 436 21.68 -25.60 -2.53
N GLU A 437 22.17 -24.44 -2.95
CA GLU A 437 21.64 -23.13 -2.55
C GLU A 437 20.23 -22.85 -3.09
N SER A 438 19.85 -23.48 -4.21
CA SER A 438 18.51 -23.32 -4.82
C SER A 438 17.58 -24.49 -4.52
N VAL A 439 18.01 -25.52 -3.77
CA VAL A 439 17.19 -26.72 -3.53
C VAL A 439 15.91 -26.43 -2.76
N MET A 440 15.89 -25.43 -1.90
CA MET A 440 14.69 -25.02 -1.17
C MET A 440 13.59 -24.43 -2.08
N ASN A 441 13.91 -24.05 -3.31
CA ASN A 441 12.94 -23.58 -4.28
C ASN A 441 11.87 -24.64 -4.60
N VAL A 442 12.20 -25.93 -4.46
CA VAL A 442 11.25 -27.00 -4.73
C VAL A 442 10.17 -27.19 -3.64
N LEU A 443 10.26 -26.44 -2.54
CA LEU A 443 9.33 -26.46 -1.41
C LEU A 443 8.76 -25.07 -1.08
N ASP A 444 9.08 -24.03 -1.85
CA ASP A 444 8.73 -22.66 -1.54
C ASP A 444 7.35 -22.24 -2.06
N LYS A 445 6.64 -23.17 -2.70
CA LYS A 445 5.30 -23.00 -3.29
C LYS A 445 5.23 -21.95 -4.41
N LYS A 446 6.34 -21.68 -5.05
CA LYS A 446 6.43 -20.73 -6.17
C LYS A 446 6.81 -21.46 -7.45
N MET A 447 6.00 -21.31 -8.48
CA MET A 447 6.25 -21.95 -9.79
C MET A 447 7.31 -21.23 -10.63
N ASN A 448 7.78 -20.06 -10.19
CA ASN A 448 8.78 -19.24 -10.88
C ASN A 448 10.18 -19.32 -10.25
N THR A 449 10.32 -19.99 -9.13
CA THR A 449 11.61 -20.37 -8.55
C THR A 449 11.88 -21.82 -8.87
N VAL A 450 13.10 -22.15 -9.24
CA VAL A 450 13.44 -23.52 -9.68
C VAL A 450 14.79 -23.95 -9.08
N TRP A 451 14.91 -25.23 -8.83
CA TRP A 451 16.20 -25.90 -8.77
C TRP A 451 16.48 -26.50 -10.16
N GLU A 452 17.64 -26.25 -10.73
CA GLU A 452 18.03 -26.77 -12.04
C GLU A 452 19.13 -27.82 -11.90
N GLY A 453 19.01 -28.89 -12.68
CA GLY A 453 19.99 -29.95 -12.77
C GLY A 453 20.17 -30.47 -14.21
N ASN A 454 21.17 -31.32 -14.38
CA ASN A 454 21.51 -32.00 -15.61
C ASN A 454 21.30 -33.52 -15.46
N LYS A 455 21.48 -34.25 -16.51
CA LYS A 455 21.39 -35.71 -16.51
C LYS A 455 22.23 -36.35 -15.39
N GLY A 456 21.57 -37.14 -14.56
CA GLY A 456 22.14 -37.80 -13.40
C GLY A 456 22.08 -37.00 -12.09
N ASP A 457 21.70 -35.72 -12.17
CA ASP A 457 21.44 -34.92 -10.97
C ASP A 457 20.14 -35.33 -10.28
N TYR A 458 20.06 -35.10 -8.97
CA TYR A 458 18.91 -35.53 -8.18
C TYR A 458 18.65 -34.62 -6.98
N ILE A 459 17.39 -34.66 -6.53
CA ILE A 459 16.93 -34.08 -5.28
C ILE A 459 16.48 -35.21 -4.37
N THR A 460 16.86 -35.20 -3.09
CA THR A 460 16.46 -36.21 -2.10
C THR A 460 15.71 -35.54 -0.95
N PHE A 461 14.57 -36.08 -0.62
CA PHE A 461 13.72 -35.71 0.52
C PHE A 461 13.85 -36.80 1.60
N ALA A 462 14.26 -36.43 2.81
CA ALA A 462 14.17 -37.31 3.94
C ALA A 462 12.71 -37.39 4.42
N LEU A 463 12.21 -38.60 4.56
CA LEU A 463 10.86 -38.89 5.04
C LEU A 463 10.90 -39.31 6.52
N GLU A 464 9.81 -39.14 7.24
CA GLU A 464 9.73 -39.77 8.57
C GLU A 464 9.80 -41.27 8.45
N ASN A 465 10.51 -41.92 9.38
CA ASN A 465 10.64 -43.37 9.39
C ASN A 465 9.26 -44.04 9.38
N GLY A 466 9.03 -44.88 8.37
CA GLY A 466 7.78 -45.61 8.20
C GLY A 466 6.70 -44.89 7.41
N SER A 467 6.99 -43.75 6.78
CA SER A 467 6.03 -43.10 5.87
C SER A 467 5.71 -44.01 4.69
N LYS A 468 4.43 -44.19 4.40
CA LYS A 468 3.93 -44.89 3.21
C LYS A 468 3.69 -43.87 2.13
N VAL A 469 4.46 -43.94 1.03
CA VAL A 469 4.35 -43.04 -0.12
C VAL A 469 3.78 -43.80 -1.30
N ASP A 470 2.73 -43.29 -1.93
CA ASP A 470 2.10 -43.86 -3.12
C ASP A 470 2.05 -42.89 -4.31
N GLY A 471 2.56 -41.71 -4.15
CA GLY A 471 2.65 -40.74 -5.24
C GLY A 471 3.42 -39.47 -4.89
N VAL A 472 3.78 -38.73 -5.92
CA VAL A 472 4.46 -37.42 -5.83
C VAL A 472 3.88 -36.50 -6.88
N SER A 473 3.56 -35.29 -6.51
CA SER A 473 3.20 -34.22 -7.47
C SER A 473 4.42 -33.34 -7.70
N ILE A 474 4.83 -33.18 -8.96
CA ILE A 474 6.03 -32.45 -9.33
C ILE A 474 5.66 -31.40 -10.39
N ALA A 475 6.14 -30.18 -10.20
CA ALA A 475 6.12 -29.15 -11.22
C ALA A 475 7.51 -29.02 -11.82
N PHE A 476 7.66 -29.39 -13.09
CA PHE A 476 8.90 -29.24 -13.83
C PHE A 476 8.94 -27.92 -14.61
N SER A 477 10.15 -27.46 -14.91
CA SER A 477 10.46 -26.30 -15.74
C SER A 477 11.53 -26.66 -16.76
N ARG A 478 11.37 -26.22 -18.00
CA ARG A 478 12.38 -26.37 -19.05
C ARG A 478 12.25 -25.27 -20.08
N GLY A 479 13.30 -24.47 -20.24
CA GLY A 479 13.25 -23.28 -21.11
C GLY A 479 13.03 -23.53 -22.59
N ASN A 480 13.31 -24.75 -23.10
CA ASN A 480 13.14 -25.13 -24.49
C ASN A 480 11.84 -25.90 -24.78
N GLY A 481 11.03 -26.21 -23.75
CA GLY A 481 9.77 -26.94 -23.87
C GLY A 481 9.86 -28.37 -24.40
N LEU A 482 11.06 -28.93 -24.56
CA LEU A 482 11.24 -30.30 -25.02
C LEU A 482 10.92 -31.30 -23.92
N PRO A 483 10.39 -32.50 -24.24
CA PRO A 483 10.17 -33.54 -23.24
C PRO A 483 11.45 -33.86 -22.45
N ALA A 484 11.29 -34.18 -21.16
CA ALA A 484 12.40 -34.55 -20.27
C ALA A 484 12.09 -35.85 -19.55
N GLU A 485 13.08 -36.74 -19.49
CA GLU A 485 12.96 -38.01 -18.77
C GLU A 485 13.39 -37.85 -17.31
N PHE A 486 12.71 -38.52 -16.38
CA PHE A 486 13.02 -38.54 -14.96
C PHE A 486 12.63 -39.85 -14.29
N GLU A 487 13.15 -40.06 -13.10
CA GLU A 487 12.79 -41.19 -12.24
C GLU A 487 12.41 -40.72 -10.82
N ILE A 488 11.50 -41.47 -10.19
CA ILE A 488 11.24 -41.38 -8.75
C ILE A 488 11.76 -42.65 -8.12
N GLN A 489 12.57 -42.49 -7.09
CA GLN A 489 13.23 -43.57 -6.38
C GLN A 489 12.90 -43.49 -4.88
N LEU A 490 12.72 -44.61 -4.24
CA LEU A 490 12.51 -44.74 -2.78
C LEU A 490 13.63 -45.53 -2.14
N SER A 491 13.96 -45.17 -0.89
CA SER A 491 14.88 -45.91 -0.04
C SER A 491 14.21 -46.19 1.31
N SER A 492 14.35 -47.41 1.81
CA SER A 492 13.90 -47.81 3.16
C SER A 492 15.02 -47.73 4.21
N GLY A 493 16.11 -47.07 3.88
CA GLY A 493 17.32 -46.93 4.70
C GLY A 493 18.53 -47.66 4.11
N GLY A 494 19.74 -47.34 4.59
CA GLY A 494 21.00 -47.94 4.12
C GLY A 494 21.55 -47.44 2.79
N GLY A 495 20.96 -46.36 2.21
CA GLY A 495 21.52 -45.67 1.04
C GLY A 495 21.26 -46.35 -0.30
N GLN A 496 20.50 -47.46 -0.34
CA GLN A 496 20.03 -48.06 -1.61
C GLN A 496 18.69 -47.48 -2.02
N PHE A 497 18.65 -46.96 -3.26
CA PHE A 497 17.46 -46.42 -3.88
C PHE A 497 16.92 -47.37 -4.96
N LEU A 498 15.61 -47.58 -4.95
CA LEU A 498 14.88 -48.40 -5.95
C LEU A 498 13.96 -47.50 -6.75
N THR A 499 14.01 -47.54 -8.09
CA THR A 499 13.12 -46.82 -8.96
C THR A 499 11.70 -47.40 -8.83
N VAL A 500 10.75 -46.53 -8.45
CA VAL A 500 9.32 -46.85 -8.34
C VAL A 500 8.48 -46.29 -9.45
N TYR A 501 9.04 -45.27 -10.14
CA TYR A 501 8.40 -44.63 -11.29
C TYR A 501 9.48 -44.10 -12.25
N SER A 502 9.25 -44.28 -13.56
CA SER A 502 10.01 -43.64 -14.63
C SER A 502 9.03 -43.05 -15.63
N GLY A 503 9.27 -41.84 -16.08
CA GLY A 503 8.37 -41.14 -16.97
C GLY A 503 9.04 -40.02 -17.75
N THR A 504 8.24 -39.44 -18.66
CA THR A 504 8.62 -38.31 -19.48
C THR A 504 7.70 -37.13 -19.17
N VAL A 505 8.29 -35.97 -18.91
CA VAL A 505 7.57 -34.71 -18.71
C VAL A 505 7.36 -34.07 -20.08
N SER A 506 6.11 -33.80 -20.42
CA SER A 506 5.73 -33.05 -21.63
C SER A 506 4.95 -31.75 -21.33
N GLU A 507 4.60 -31.52 -20.07
CA GLU A 507 3.89 -30.34 -19.61
C GLU A 507 4.65 -29.69 -18.46
N TYR A 508 4.91 -28.40 -18.57
CA TYR A 508 5.72 -27.63 -17.64
C TYR A 508 4.90 -26.55 -16.92
N GLY A 509 5.42 -26.07 -15.78
CA GLY A 509 4.84 -24.96 -15.04
C GLY A 509 3.55 -25.27 -14.28
N LYS A 510 3.22 -26.56 -14.08
CA LYS A 510 2.10 -27.01 -13.25
C LYS A 510 2.46 -28.29 -12.47
N LEU A 511 1.84 -28.48 -11.33
CA LEU A 511 1.96 -29.72 -10.55
C LEU A 511 1.24 -30.86 -11.27
N ILE A 512 1.98 -31.92 -11.57
CA ILE A 512 1.46 -33.18 -12.15
C ILE A 512 1.71 -34.28 -11.14
N SER A 513 0.66 -35.07 -10.83
CA SER A 513 0.74 -36.18 -9.91
C SER A 513 1.19 -37.46 -10.62
N TYR A 514 2.22 -38.09 -10.08
CA TYR A 514 2.77 -39.38 -10.51
C TYR A 514 2.52 -40.38 -9.40
N THR A 515 1.74 -41.43 -9.69
CA THR A 515 1.34 -42.45 -8.73
C THR A 515 2.05 -43.78 -8.97
N PHE A 516 2.36 -44.49 -7.90
CA PHE A 516 3.03 -45.78 -7.93
C PHE A 516 2.49 -46.66 -6.78
N LYS A 517 2.93 -47.92 -6.71
CA LYS A 517 2.50 -48.82 -5.63
C LYS A 517 3.03 -48.29 -4.29
N GLY A 518 2.11 -48.03 -3.35
CA GLY A 518 2.42 -47.52 -2.02
C GLY A 518 3.50 -48.36 -1.33
N THR A 519 4.61 -47.71 -0.96
CA THR A 519 5.81 -48.34 -0.39
C THR A 519 6.24 -47.54 0.83
N THR A 520 6.63 -48.27 1.91
CA THR A 520 7.21 -47.63 3.10
C THR A 520 8.67 -47.24 2.82
N ALA A 521 9.00 -45.96 3.05
CA ALA A 521 10.31 -45.44 2.76
C ALA A 521 10.81 -44.45 3.84
N SER A 522 12.13 -44.26 3.91
CA SER A 522 12.81 -43.25 4.70
C SER A 522 13.26 -42.05 3.84
N ASP A 523 13.46 -42.31 2.55
CA ASP A 523 13.90 -41.26 1.61
C ASP A 523 13.19 -41.41 0.26
N LEU A 524 12.89 -40.26 -0.34
CA LEU A 524 12.40 -40.14 -1.70
C LEU A 524 13.40 -39.34 -2.53
N ARG A 525 13.72 -39.81 -3.73
CA ARG A 525 14.63 -39.14 -4.65
C ARG A 525 13.98 -38.94 -6.00
N ILE A 526 14.16 -37.75 -6.58
CA ILE A 526 13.80 -37.44 -7.97
C ILE A 526 15.12 -37.31 -8.74
N VAL A 527 15.29 -38.10 -9.78
CA VAL A 527 16.50 -38.13 -10.61
C VAL A 527 16.17 -37.60 -12.00
N LEU A 528 16.99 -36.71 -12.51
CA LEU A 528 16.87 -36.18 -13.87
C LEU A 528 17.63 -37.06 -14.86
N ASN A 529 17.02 -37.44 -15.96
CA ASN A 529 17.64 -38.24 -17.01
C ASN A 529 17.95 -37.40 -18.27
N ASP A 530 17.71 -36.08 -18.20
CA ASP A 530 18.04 -35.11 -19.24
C ASP A 530 18.76 -33.88 -18.69
N ASP A 531 19.42 -33.13 -19.58
CA ASP A 531 20.12 -31.90 -19.24
C ASP A 531 19.18 -30.69 -19.17
N ARG A 532 19.49 -29.73 -18.31
CA ARG A 532 18.80 -28.44 -18.13
C ARG A 532 17.30 -28.63 -17.84
N VAL A 533 17.02 -29.43 -16.85
CA VAL A 533 15.66 -29.62 -16.32
C VAL A 533 15.56 -28.94 -14.97
N GLY A 534 14.56 -28.08 -14.83
CA GLY A 534 14.23 -27.43 -13.57
C GLY A 534 13.09 -28.17 -12.84
N VAL A 535 13.15 -28.16 -11.51
CA VAL A 535 12.05 -28.58 -10.63
C VAL A 535 11.63 -27.36 -9.85
N ALA A 536 10.38 -26.93 -10.04
CA ALA A 536 9.84 -25.73 -9.42
C ALA A 536 9.14 -26.03 -8.08
N GLU A 537 8.45 -27.17 -7.99
CA GLU A 537 7.70 -27.52 -6.79
C GLU A 537 7.55 -29.04 -6.68
N VAL A 538 7.64 -29.56 -5.46
CA VAL A 538 7.40 -30.98 -5.16
C VAL A 538 6.46 -31.11 -3.98
N LYS A 539 5.43 -31.94 -4.14
CA LYS A 539 4.50 -32.31 -3.08
C LYS A 539 4.45 -33.84 -2.98
N ILE A 540 4.85 -34.38 -1.85
CA ILE A 540 4.80 -35.83 -1.59
C ILE A 540 3.40 -36.19 -1.12
N ASN A 541 2.79 -37.20 -1.74
CA ASN A 541 1.47 -37.72 -1.37
C ASN A 541 1.67 -38.91 -0.45
N ASP A 542 1.02 -38.89 0.72
CA ASP A 542 1.00 -39.95 1.71
C ASP A 542 -0.20 -40.86 1.47
#